data_c644a038f20814ff89328caf5ea9fe5b
#
_entry.id   c644a038f20814ff89328caf5ea9fe5b
#
_cell.length_a   1.000
_cell.length_b   1.000
_cell.length_c   1.000
_cell.angle_alpha   90.00
_cell.angle_beta   90.00
_cell.angle_gamma   90.00
#
_symmetry.space_group_name_H-M   'P 1'
#
loop_
_entity.id
_entity.type
_entity.pdbx_description
1 polymer ?
#
loop_
_entity_poly.entity_id
_entity_poly.type
_entity_poly.pdbx_seq_one_letter_code
_entity_poly.pdbx_strand_id
1 'polypeptide(L)'
;MSEETAEEPRAEPRPPRLRVIKGSPWRIDASRRAKWSSPEFVAKNAVEVRQIGDPVLHAPAKKSRLPRGDMESLASRMFSSMVAARGIGIAAPQIGVPLRVAIMDVDEAGIVAVDPKIEWTSEAVEETSEGCLSVRGMYGMLERPLAARLVATDINGKKFVIEGEEFGAQCMIHETDHLYGVLYVDRLRSRDDLHPVEREGEGEETAANP
;
A
#
# COMPACT_ATOMS: atom_id res chain seq x y z
N MET A 1 -49.83 20.65 -2.71
CA MET A 1 -49.42 19.30 -2.36
C MET A 1 -48.11 19.07 -3.12
N SER A 2 -47.01 19.27 -2.42
CA SER A 2 -45.68 19.11 -2.99
C SER A 2 -45.22 17.68 -2.64
N GLU A 3 -45.01 16.84 -3.65
CA GLU A 3 -44.45 15.51 -3.49
C GLU A 3 -42.96 15.66 -3.12
N GLU A 4 -42.67 15.37 -1.90
CA GLU A 4 -41.31 15.23 -1.37
C GLU A 4 -40.78 13.88 -1.84
N THR A 5 -39.96 13.89 -2.89
CA THR A 5 -39.24 12.68 -3.33
C THR A 5 -38.20 12.33 -2.31
N ALA A 6 -38.46 11.27 -1.54
CA ALA A 6 -37.48 10.68 -0.62
C ALA A 6 -36.28 10.17 -1.44
N GLU A 7 -35.14 10.81 -1.25
CA GLU A 7 -33.84 10.32 -1.76
C GLU A 7 -33.53 9.00 -1.07
N GLU A 8 -33.41 7.90 -1.84
CA GLU A 8 -32.97 6.63 -1.32
C GLU A 8 -31.55 6.78 -0.74
N PRO A 9 -31.26 6.21 0.44
CA PRO A 9 -29.92 6.27 1.03
C PRO A 9 -28.95 5.58 0.06
N ARG A 10 -27.95 6.33 -0.41
CA ARG A 10 -26.85 5.80 -1.20
C ARG A 10 -26.17 4.70 -0.38
N ALA A 11 -26.19 3.47 -0.90
CA ALA A 11 -25.46 2.37 -0.27
C ALA A 11 -23.99 2.77 -0.16
N GLU A 12 -23.42 2.65 1.05
CA GLU A 12 -21.99 2.88 1.25
C GLU A 12 -21.21 1.97 0.29
N PRO A 13 -20.21 2.49 -0.44
CA PRO A 13 -19.40 1.68 -1.33
C PRO A 13 -18.74 0.57 -0.51
N ARG A 14 -18.92 -0.67 -0.92
CA ARG A 14 -18.24 -1.81 -0.29
C ARG A 14 -16.74 -1.63 -0.50
N PRO A 15 -15.92 -1.83 0.55
CA PRO A 15 -14.49 -1.74 0.40
C PRO A 15 -14.01 -2.68 -0.72
N PRO A 16 -13.12 -2.22 -1.62
CA PRO A 16 -12.62 -3.00 -2.73
C PRO A 16 -11.82 -4.20 -2.20
N ARG A 17 -12.18 -5.40 -2.61
CA ARG A 17 -11.57 -6.64 -2.13
C ARG A 17 -10.50 -7.14 -3.09
N LEU A 18 -9.37 -7.59 -2.54
CA LEU A 18 -8.41 -8.39 -3.28
C LEU A 18 -8.92 -9.83 -3.41
N ARG A 19 -9.07 -10.31 -4.64
CA ARG A 19 -9.59 -11.64 -4.95
C ARG A 19 -8.48 -12.57 -5.45
N VAL A 20 -8.29 -13.71 -4.83
CA VAL A 20 -7.39 -14.76 -5.33
C VAL A 20 -8.05 -15.48 -6.50
N ILE A 21 -7.42 -15.43 -7.68
CA ILE A 21 -7.90 -16.05 -8.90
C ILE A 21 -7.26 -17.44 -9.10
N LYS A 22 -5.99 -17.56 -8.73
CA LYS A 22 -5.24 -18.82 -8.89
C LYS A 22 -4.20 -18.97 -7.79
N GLY A 23 -4.02 -20.20 -7.33
CA GLY A 23 -3.06 -20.53 -6.27
C GLY A 23 -3.62 -20.19 -4.88
N SER A 24 -2.75 -20.21 -3.89
CA SER A 24 -3.07 -19.86 -2.51
C SER A 24 -1.88 -19.05 -1.96
N PRO A 25 -1.96 -17.71 -1.91
CA PRO A 25 -0.89 -16.92 -1.37
C PRO A 25 -0.67 -17.22 0.11
N TRP A 26 0.58 -17.19 0.54
CA TRP A 26 0.86 -17.14 1.96
C TRP A 26 0.38 -15.80 2.53
N ARG A 27 -0.31 -15.87 3.66
CA ARG A 27 -0.91 -14.70 4.30
C ARG A 27 -0.38 -14.51 5.72
N ILE A 28 -0.41 -13.29 6.16
CA ILE A 28 -0.25 -12.94 7.57
C ILE A 28 -1.57 -13.30 8.25
N ASP A 29 -1.64 -14.49 8.82
CA ASP A 29 -2.83 -14.99 9.53
C ASP A 29 -3.08 -14.20 10.84
N ALA A 30 -4.22 -14.41 11.46
CA ALA A 30 -4.65 -13.70 12.67
C ALA A 30 -3.61 -13.80 13.81
N SER A 31 -2.94 -14.96 13.97
CA SER A 31 -1.92 -15.17 15.01
C SER A 31 -0.67 -14.33 14.75
N ARG A 32 -0.16 -14.35 13.49
CA ARG A 32 0.97 -13.50 13.10
C ARG A 32 0.61 -12.03 13.18
N ARG A 33 -0.58 -11.66 12.72
CA ARG A 33 -1.07 -10.29 12.77
C ARG A 33 -1.07 -9.78 14.21
N ALA A 34 -1.71 -10.49 15.14
CA ALA A 34 -1.74 -10.12 16.54
C ALA A 34 -0.34 -9.99 17.15
N LYS A 35 0.57 -10.93 16.82
CA LYS A 35 1.95 -10.90 17.31
C LYS A 35 2.74 -9.73 16.70
N TRP A 36 2.71 -9.57 15.37
CA TRP A 36 3.56 -8.61 14.66
C TRP A 36 3.08 -7.16 14.76
N SER A 37 1.81 -6.95 15.15
CA SER A 37 1.25 -5.63 15.45
C SER A 37 1.28 -5.27 16.94
N SER A 38 1.69 -6.20 17.82
CA SER A 38 1.79 -5.87 19.24
C SER A 38 2.81 -4.76 19.50
N PRO A 39 2.55 -3.83 20.44
CA PRO A 39 3.46 -2.72 20.71
C PRO A 39 4.89 -3.15 21.00
N GLU A 40 5.07 -4.24 21.75
CA GLU A 40 6.37 -4.80 22.08
C GLU A 40 7.11 -5.32 20.83
N PHE A 41 6.41 -6.06 19.97
CA PHE A 41 7.02 -6.59 18.75
C PHE A 41 7.34 -5.47 17.76
N VAL A 42 6.46 -4.50 17.60
CA VAL A 42 6.66 -3.31 16.74
C VAL A 42 7.87 -2.52 17.25
N ALA A 43 7.96 -2.22 18.55
CA ALA A 43 9.10 -1.50 19.11
C ALA A 43 10.45 -2.16 18.84
N LYS A 44 10.47 -3.51 18.78
CA LYS A 44 11.68 -4.29 18.55
C LYS A 44 12.03 -4.48 17.07
N ASN A 45 11.04 -4.57 16.20
CA ASN A 45 11.23 -5.07 14.82
C ASN A 45 10.90 -4.05 13.73
N ALA A 46 10.10 -3.01 14.02
CA ALA A 46 9.81 -1.98 13.05
C ALA A 46 11.09 -1.21 12.67
N VAL A 47 11.20 -0.91 11.39
CA VAL A 47 12.28 -0.10 10.82
C VAL A 47 11.66 1.21 10.36
N GLU A 48 12.38 2.30 10.54
CA GLU A 48 11.94 3.59 10.02
C GLU A 48 11.77 3.54 8.51
N VAL A 49 10.63 4.03 8.03
CA VAL A 49 10.30 4.07 6.60
C VAL A 49 11.17 5.13 5.91
N ARG A 50 11.90 4.70 4.88
CA ARG A 50 12.72 5.57 4.03
C ARG A 50 11.84 6.61 3.35
N GLN A 51 12.32 7.85 3.32
CA GLN A 51 11.59 8.97 2.74
C GLN A 51 12.10 9.28 1.33
N ILE A 52 11.25 9.93 0.53
CA ILE A 52 11.59 10.43 -0.80
C ILE A 52 12.95 11.14 -0.78
N GLY A 53 13.79 10.85 -1.79
CA GLY A 53 15.19 11.27 -1.85
C GLY A 53 16.19 10.19 -1.42
N ASP A 54 15.76 9.14 -0.69
CA ASP A 54 16.63 7.98 -0.45
C ASP A 54 16.82 7.20 -1.75
N PRO A 55 18.09 6.96 -2.20
CA PRO A 55 18.36 6.29 -3.46
C PRO A 55 17.74 4.90 -3.61
N VAL A 56 17.47 4.20 -2.49
CA VAL A 56 16.85 2.87 -2.53
C VAL A 56 15.42 2.89 -3.07
N LEU A 57 14.72 4.02 -2.93
CA LEU A 57 13.34 4.20 -3.42
C LEU A 57 13.26 4.51 -4.92
N HIS A 58 14.37 4.94 -5.52
CA HIS A 58 14.46 5.36 -6.92
C HIS A 58 15.22 4.36 -7.80
N ALA A 59 15.60 3.21 -7.23
CA ALA A 59 16.30 2.15 -7.93
C ALA A 59 15.43 0.89 -8.07
N PRO A 60 15.44 0.21 -9.22
CA PRO A 60 14.75 -1.08 -9.35
C PRO A 60 15.27 -2.11 -8.35
N ALA A 61 14.38 -2.68 -7.56
CA ALA A 61 14.70 -3.74 -6.63
C ALA A 61 15.07 -5.05 -7.33
N LYS A 62 15.86 -5.88 -6.69
CA LYS A 62 16.31 -7.18 -7.20
C LYS A 62 15.29 -8.26 -6.91
N LYS A 63 15.23 -9.29 -7.75
CA LYS A 63 14.47 -10.50 -7.45
C LYS A 63 14.93 -11.12 -6.15
N SER A 64 13.98 -11.59 -5.35
CA SER A 64 14.30 -12.23 -4.09
C SER A 64 14.69 -13.69 -4.29
N ARG A 65 15.73 -14.11 -3.57
CA ARG A 65 16.19 -15.50 -3.47
C ARG A 65 16.37 -15.93 -2.02
N LEU A 66 15.70 -15.22 -1.10
CA LEU A 66 15.81 -15.52 0.32
C LEU A 66 15.21 -16.89 0.63
N PRO A 67 15.84 -17.66 1.51
CA PRO A 67 15.22 -18.83 2.13
C PRO A 67 13.93 -18.46 2.85
N ARG A 68 13.01 -19.43 3.00
CA ARG A 68 11.69 -19.18 3.62
C ARG A 68 11.77 -18.50 4.99
N GLY A 69 12.68 -18.91 5.86
CA GLY A 69 12.81 -18.33 7.22
C GLY A 69 13.24 -16.87 7.19
N ASP A 70 14.18 -16.53 6.30
CA ASP A 70 14.62 -15.15 6.12
C ASP A 70 13.53 -14.29 5.49
N MET A 71 12.73 -14.88 4.57
CA MET A 71 11.59 -14.20 3.97
C MET A 71 10.49 -13.93 5.00
N GLU A 72 10.19 -14.89 5.89
CA GLU A 72 9.21 -14.68 6.97
C GLU A 72 9.70 -13.62 7.96
N SER A 73 11.02 -13.60 8.26
CA SER A 73 11.64 -12.55 9.08
C SER A 73 11.54 -11.17 8.42
N LEU A 74 11.81 -11.07 7.10
CA LEU A 74 11.63 -9.84 6.34
C LEU A 74 10.17 -9.38 6.37
N ALA A 75 9.22 -10.28 6.09
CA ALA A 75 7.80 -9.98 6.11
C ALA A 75 7.33 -9.46 7.48
N SER A 76 7.83 -10.05 8.59
CA SER A 76 7.48 -9.57 9.93
C SER A 76 7.97 -8.14 10.20
N ARG A 77 9.19 -7.81 9.78
CA ARG A 77 9.74 -6.45 9.90
C ARG A 77 8.97 -5.45 9.02
N MET A 78 8.68 -5.82 7.77
CA MET A 78 7.88 -5.01 6.86
C MET A 78 6.51 -4.72 7.48
N PHE A 79 5.80 -5.76 7.93
CA PHE A 79 4.48 -5.62 8.52
C PHE A 79 4.49 -4.74 9.78
N SER A 80 5.44 -4.94 10.69
CA SER A 80 5.58 -4.11 11.89
C SER A 80 5.87 -2.65 11.54
N SER A 81 6.69 -2.40 10.51
CA SER A 81 6.98 -1.03 10.03
C SER A 81 5.75 -0.38 9.40
N MET A 82 4.97 -1.15 8.63
CA MET A 82 3.70 -0.72 8.04
C MET A 82 2.69 -0.33 9.14
N VAL A 83 2.52 -1.16 10.15
CA VAL A 83 1.64 -0.90 11.30
C VAL A 83 2.08 0.34 12.07
N ALA A 84 3.39 0.48 12.36
CA ALA A 84 3.94 1.66 13.03
C ALA A 84 3.68 2.96 12.25
N ALA A 85 3.69 2.88 10.92
CA ALA A 85 3.44 4.00 10.03
C ALA A 85 1.95 4.16 9.65
N ARG A 86 1.03 3.33 10.19
CA ARG A 86 -0.41 3.31 9.90
C ARG A 86 -0.73 3.10 8.42
N GLY A 87 0.06 2.26 7.74
CA GLY A 87 -0.13 1.90 6.33
C GLY A 87 -1.01 0.67 6.15
N ILE A 88 -1.38 0.44 4.89
CA ILE A 88 -2.15 -0.72 4.42
C ILE A 88 -1.41 -1.53 3.37
N GLY A 89 -0.25 -1.04 2.94
CA GLY A 89 0.70 -1.67 2.06
C GLY A 89 2.11 -1.22 2.38
N ILE A 90 3.09 -2.01 2.02
CA ILE A 90 4.51 -1.68 2.15
C ILE A 90 5.37 -2.55 1.22
N ALA A 91 6.34 -1.91 0.58
CA ALA A 91 7.36 -2.57 -0.22
C ALA A 91 8.71 -2.64 0.51
N ALA A 92 9.49 -3.68 0.28
CA ALA A 92 10.78 -3.87 0.96
C ALA A 92 11.77 -2.71 0.77
N PRO A 93 11.85 -2.02 -0.39
CA PRO A 93 12.66 -0.81 -0.53
C PRO A 93 12.33 0.28 0.49
N GLN A 94 11.07 0.39 0.94
CA GLN A 94 10.66 1.38 1.92
C GLN A 94 11.26 1.15 3.32
N ILE A 95 11.73 -0.06 3.61
CA ILE A 95 12.53 -0.34 4.82
C ILE A 95 14.02 -0.54 4.51
N GLY A 96 14.48 -0.02 3.38
CA GLY A 96 15.89 -0.07 2.98
C GLY A 96 16.37 -1.41 2.41
N VAL A 97 15.47 -2.34 2.10
CA VAL A 97 15.80 -3.67 1.55
C VAL A 97 15.51 -3.70 0.04
N PRO A 98 16.51 -3.68 -0.85
CA PRO A 98 16.32 -3.57 -2.30
C PRO A 98 15.90 -4.92 -2.94
N LEU A 99 14.85 -5.55 -2.41
CA LEU A 99 14.28 -6.82 -2.89
C LEU A 99 12.83 -6.61 -3.37
N ARG A 100 12.42 -7.40 -4.38
CA ARG A 100 11.04 -7.39 -4.88
C ARG A 100 10.14 -8.19 -3.95
N VAL A 101 9.76 -7.57 -2.85
CA VAL A 101 8.80 -8.10 -1.88
C VAL A 101 7.85 -6.97 -1.50
N ALA A 102 6.55 -7.25 -1.51
CA ALA A 102 5.52 -6.32 -1.10
C ALA A 102 4.48 -7.00 -0.19
N ILE A 103 3.89 -6.23 0.70
CA ILE A 103 2.75 -6.62 1.52
C ILE A 103 1.56 -5.77 1.11
N MET A 104 0.43 -6.40 0.87
CA MET A 104 -0.87 -5.77 0.60
C MET A 104 -1.85 -6.23 1.67
N ASP A 105 -2.33 -5.29 2.45
CA ASP A 105 -3.17 -5.55 3.63
C ASP A 105 -4.57 -4.92 3.52
N VAL A 106 -5.03 -4.72 2.30
CA VAL A 106 -6.40 -4.27 2.02
C VAL A 106 -7.38 -5.31 2.59
N ASP A 107 -8.38 -4.86 3.36
CA ASP A 107 -9.35 -5.70 4.07
C ASP A 107 -8.69 -6.80 4.92
N GLU A 108 -7.57 -6.49 5.56
CA GLU A 108 -6.80 -7.45 6.36
C GLU A 108 -6.34 -8.69 5.56
N ALA A 109 -6.21 -8.56 4.24
CA ALA A 109 -5.81 -9.67 3.37
C ALA A 109 -4.43 -10.25 3.73
N GLY A 110 -3.51 -9.42 4.22
CA GLY A 110 -2.18 -9.83 4.69
C GLY A 110 -1.36 -10.59 3.65
N ILE A 111 -1.50 -10.25 2.36
CA ILE A 111 -0.83 -10.97 1.28
C ILE A 111 0.63 -10.53 1.18
N VAL A 112 1.54 -11.49 1.29
CA VAL A 112 2.97 -11.28 1.03
C VAL A 112 3.28 -11.76 -0.38
N ALA A 113 3.65 -10.82 -1.25
CA ALA A 113 3.98 -11.08 -2.65
C ALA A 113 5.48 -10.96 -2.89
N VAL A 114 6.08 -12.05 -3.37
CA VAL A 114 7.50 -12.12 -3.76
C VAL A 114 7.59 -12.06 -5.26
N ASP A 115 8.46 -11.19 -5.78
CA ASP A 115 8.64 -10.89 -7.20
C ASP A 115 7.31 -10.55 -7.93
N PRO A 116 6.45 -9.71 -7.35
CA PRO A 116 5.18 -9.38 -7.97
C PRO A 116 5.36 -8.61 -9.27
N LYS A 117 4.41 -8.82 -10.17
CA LYS A 117 4.31 -8.12 -11.45
C LYS A 117 2.84 -7.87 -11.75
N ILE A 118 2.50 -6.65 -12.14
CA ILE A 118 1.20 -6.37 -12.76
C ILE A 118 1.20 -7.02 -14.15
N GLU A 119 0.29 -7.96 -14.35
CA GLU A 119 0.14 -8.70 -15.61
C GLU A 119 -0.86 -8.01 -16.54
N TRP A 120 -1.87 -7.38 -15.96
CA TRP A 120 -2.94 -6.71 -16.69
C TRP A 120 -3.53 -5.58 -15.85
N THR A 121 -4.02 -4.53 -16.52
CA THR A 121 -4.83 -3.46 -15.94
C THR A 121 -6.02 -3.18 -16.86
N SER A 122 -7.13 -2.67 -16.29
CA SER A 122 -8.25 -2.16 -17.07
C SER A 122 -7.83 -0.94 -17.92
N GLU A 123 -8.53 -0.73 -19.03
CA GLU A 123 -8.45 0.52 -19.81
C GLU A 123 -9.18 1.67 -19.08
N ALA A 124 -10.23 1.34 -18.36
CA ALA A 124 -10.94 2.30 -17.53
C ALA A 124 -10.06 2.73 -16.36
N VAL A 125 -9.97 4.04 -16.19
CA VAL A 125 -9.20 4.70 -15.12
C VAL A 125 -10.12 5.59 -14.29
N GLU A 126 -9.72 5.87 -13.07
CA GLU A 126 -10.36 6.81 -12.16
C GLU A 126 -9.32 7.74 -11.55
N GLU A 127 -9.69 8.99 -11.37
CA GLU A 127 -8.89 9.92 -10.58
C GLU A 127 -9.06 9.57 -9.10
N THR A 128 -7.95 9.33 -8.41
CA THR A 128 -7.95 8.89 -7.02
C THR A 128 -6.91 9.64 -6.20
N SER A 129 -7.18 9.78 -4.92
CA SER A 129 -6.21 10.29 -3.95
C SER A 129 -5.25 9.18 -3.52
N GLU A 130 -3.96 9.47 -3.54
CA GLU A 130 -2.93 8.51 -3.17
C GLU A 130 -1.90 9.12 -2.24
N GLY A 131 -1.68 8.50 -1.08
CA GLY A 131 -0.62 8.81 -0.15
C GLY A 131 0.43 7.69 -0.12
N CYS A 132 1.60 7.98 0.43
CA CYS A 132 2.67 7.01 0.56
C CYS A 132 3.39 7.16 1.89
N LEU A 133 3.73 6.05 2.53
CA LEU A 133 4.54 6.04 3.76
C LEU A 133 5.92 6.70 3.56
N SER A 134 6.43 6.66 2.32
CA SER A 134 7.72 7.26 1.92
C SER A 134 7.61 8.73 1.46
N VAL A 135 6.41 9.31 1.44
CA VAL A 135 6.15 10.72 1.12
C VAL A 135 5.25 11.28 2.21
N ARG A 136 5.84 11.43 3.39
CA ARG A 136 5.09 11.75 4.62
C ARG A 136 4.39 13.12 4.54
N GLY A 137 3.12 13.14 4.95
CA GLY A 137 2.34 14.38 5.07
C GLY A 137 1.86 14.97 3.74
N MET A 138 1.97 14.20 2.66
CA MET A 138 1.50 14.60 1.34
C MET A 138 0.59 13.52 0.74
N TYR A 139 -0.35 13.95 -0.08
CA TYR A 139 -1.12 13.09 -0.98
C TYR A 139 -1.17 13.71 -2.37
N GLY A 140 -1.45 12.90 -3.38
CA GLY A 140 -1.56 13.37 -4.75
C GLY A 140 -2.84 12.89 -5.41
N MET A 141 -3.33 13.68 -6.36
CA MET A 141 -4.45 13.31 -7.23
C MET A 141 -3.90 12.76 -8.54
N LEU A 142 -4.20 11.51 -8.86
CA LEU A 142 -3.69 10.87 -10.07
C LEU A 142 -4.67 9.82 -10.61
N GLU A 143 -4.53 9.50 -11.90
CA GLU A 143 -5.33 8.43 -12.52
C GLU A 143 -4.74 7.06 -12.21
N ARG A 144 -5.61 6.14 -11.80
CA ARG A 144 -5.30 4.73 -11.64
C ARG A 144 -6.29 3.85 -12.39
N PRO A 145 -5.83 2.72 -12.96
CA PRO A 145 -6.75 1.72 -13.50
C PRO A 145 -7.74 1.23 -12.45
N LEU A 146 -9.01 1.09 -12.83
CA LEU A 146 -10.07 0.59 -11.95
C LEU A 146 -9.89 -0.86 -11.54
N ALA A 147 -9.18 -1.66 -12.35
CA ALA A 147 -8.90 -3.04 -12.02
C ALA A 147 -7.48 -3.41 -12.45
N ALA A 148 -6.87 -4.33 -11.70
CA ALA A 148 -5.55 -4.86 -12.01
C ALA A 148 -5.46 -6.35 -11.66
N ARG A 149 -4.60 -7.06 -12.40
CA ARG A 149 -4.20 -8.43 -12.10
C ARG A 149 -2.71 -8.48 -11.80
N LEU A 150 -2.37 -9.12 -10.68
CA LEU A 150 -1.01 -9.28 -10.22
C LEU A 150 -0.66 -10.77 -10.16
N VAL A 151 0.50 -11.12 -10.69
CA VAL A 151 1.12 -12.44 -10.53
C VAL A 151 2.33 -12.32 -9.62
N ALA A 152 2.49 -13.28 -8.72
CA ALA A 152 3.61 -13.33 -7.79
C ALA A 152 3.92 -14.77 -7.37
N THR A 153 4.96 -14.92 -6.55
CA THR A 153 5.17 -16.11 -5.74
C THR A 153 4.95 -15.80 -4.27
N ASP A 154 4.54 -16.79 -3.50
CA ASP A 154 4.48 -16.70 -2.05
C ASP A 154 5.88 -16.94 -1.43
N ILE A 155 5.97 -16.86 -0.10
CA ILE A 155 7.23 -17.09 0.63
C ILE A 155 7.76 -18.53 0.51
N ASN A 156 6.95 -19.47 -0.01
CA ASN A 156 7.34 -20.85 -0.29
C ASN A 156 7.70 -21.06 -1.77
N GLY A 157 7.71 -19.99 -2.59
CA GLY A 157 7.98 -20.05 -4.02
C GLY A 157 6.80 -20.54 -4.87
N LYS A 158 5.59 -20.68 -4.30
CA LYS A 158 4.39 -21.11 -5.03
C LYS A 158 3.76 -19.92 -5.75
N LYS A 159 3.49 -20.07 -7.04
CA LYS A 159 2.84 -19.04 -7.85
C LYS A 159 1.39 -18.85 -7.45
N PHE A 160 0.96 -17.59 -7.43
CA PHE A 160 -0.43 -17.20 -7.27
C PHE A 160 -0.78 -15.99 -8.15
N VAL A 161 -2.07 -15.78 -8.34
CA VAL A 161 -2.63 -14.65 -9.09
C VAL A 161 -3.74 -14.05 -8.25
N ILE A 162 -3.72 -12.73 -8.12
CA ILE A 162 -4.80 -11.95 -7.50
C ILE A 162 -5.32 -10.90 -8.47
N GLU A 163 -6.58 -10.57 -8.34
CA GLU A 163 -7.20 -9.39 -8.94
C GLU A 163 -7.65 -8.44 -7.85
N GLY A 164 -7.53 -7.15 -8.13
CA GLY A 164 -8.05 -6.08 -7.31
C GLY A 164 -8.87 -5.13 -8.17
N GLU A 165 -9.87 -4.54 -7.56
CA GLU A 165 -10.70 -3.50 -8.13
C GLU A 165 -10.57 -2.24 -7.28
N GLU A 166 -10.73 -1.05 -7.89
CA GLU A 166 -10.68 0.25 -7.20
C GLU A 166 -9.45 0.37 -6.29
N PHE A 167 -9.67 0.57 -5.00
CA PHE A 167 -8.62 0.69 -4.00
C PHE A 167 -7.70 -0.54 -3.92
N GLY A 168 -8.22 -1.75 -4.19
CA GLY A 168 -7.41 -2.97 -4.26
C GLY A 168 -6.44 -2.93 -5.44
N ALA A 169 -6.89 -2.47 -6.61
CA ALA A 169 -6.04 -2.27 -7.79
C ALA A 169 -5.00 -1.19 -7.55
N GLN A 170 -5.41 -0.06 -6.97
CA GLN A 170 -4.53 1.04 -6.58
C GLN A 170 -3.39 0.55 -5.67
N CYS A 171 -3.72 -0.17 -4.58
CA CYS A 171 -2.73 -0.70 -3.65
C CYS A 171 -1.75 -1.66 -4.35
N MET A 172 -2.24 -2.60 -5.18
CA MET A 172 -1.38 -3.52 -5.92
C MET A 172 -0.40 -2.80 -6.83
N ILE A 173 -0.87 -1.78 -7.56
CA ILE A 173 -0.04 -1.00 -8.48
C ILE A 173 0.97 -0.17 -7.69
N HIS A 174 0.54 0.51 -6.62
CA HIS A 174 1.38 1.33 -5.75
C HIS A 174 2.55 0.52 -5.17
N GLU A 175 2.26 -0.61 -4.54
CA GLU A 175 3.31 -1.45 -3.95
C GLU A 175 4.23 -2.07 -5.01
N THR A 176 3.70 -2.36 -6.21
CA THR A 176 4.52 -2.84 -7.32
C THR A 176 5.41 -1.74 -7.87
N ASP A 177 4.92 -0.50 -8.00
CA ASP A 177 5.69 0.66 -8.46
C ASP A 177 6.96 0.85 -7.62
N HIS A 178 6.87 0.76 -6.30
CA HIS A 178 8.03 0.83 -5.40
C HIS A 178 9.14 -0.16 -5.75
N LEU A 179 8.77 -1.35 -6.24
CA LEU A 179 9.74 -2.38 -6.62
C LEU A 179 10.47 -2.08 -7.92
N TYR A 180 9.97 -1.12 -8.68
CA TYR A 180 10.61 -0.62 -9.90
C TYR A 180 11.23 0.77 -9.72
N GLY A 181 11.28 1.27 -8.50
CA GLY A 181 11.87 2.58 -8.17
C GLY A 181 10.98 3.76 -8.54
N VAL A 182 9.66 3.56 -8.57
CA VAL A 182 8.65 4.57 -8.90
C VAL A 182 7.84 4.90 -7.66
N LEU A 183 7.67 6.18 -7.37
CA LEU A 183 6.75 6.70 -6.35
C LEU A 183 5.52 7.29 -7.03
N TYR A 184 4.39 7.39 -6.29
CA TYR A 184 3.18 7.99 -6.87
C TYR A 184 3.40 9.43 -7.36
N VAL A 185 4.30 10.18 -6.70
CA VAL A 185 4.65 11.54 -7.11
C VAL A 185 5.29 11.62 -8.51
N ASP A 186 5.91 10.54 -8.98
CA ASP A 186 6.48 10.45 -10.33
C ASP A 186 5.40 10.24 -11.41
N ARG A 187 4.15 9.99 -11.00
CA ARG A 187 2.98 9.76 -11.87
C ARG A 187 2.01 10.93 -11.90
N LEU A 188 2.25 11.97 -11.09
CA LEU A 188 1.43 13.17 -11.11
C LEU A 188 1.57 13.87 -12.45
N ARG A 189 0.47 14.43 -12.97
CA ARG A 189 0.46 15.23 -14.22
C ARG A 189 1.10 16.60 -14.00
N SER A 190 0.89 17.16 -12.79
CA SER A 190 1.39 18.45 -12.39
C SER A 190 1.86 18.40 -10.91
N ARG A 191 2.73 19.33 -10.55
CA ARG A 191 3.07 19.56 -9.14
C ARG A 191 1.87 20.11 -8.34
N ASP A 192 0.92 20.72 -9.02
CA ASP A 192 -0.30 21.24 -8.41
C ASP A 192 -1.24 20.12 -7.93
N ASP A 193 -1.02 18.88 -8.42
CA ASP A 193 -1.76 17.69 -7.99
C ASP A 193 -1.22 17.11 -6.67
N LEU A 194 -0.17 17.69 -6.08
CA LEU A 194 0.43 17.28 -4.82
C LEU A 194 -0.01 18.23 -3.70
N HIS A 195 -0.68 17.69 -2.70
CA HIS A 195 -1.30 18.44 -1.62
C HIS A 195 -0.78 18.02 -0.25
N PRO A 196 -0.67 18.94 0.72
CA PRO A 196 -0.40 18.59 2.11
C PRO A 196 -1.62 17.89 2.73
N VAL A 197 -1.37 16.90 3.59
CA VAL A 197 -2.42 16.31 4.43
C VAL A 197 -2.73 17.33 5.54
N GLU A 198 -3.95 17.87 5.54
CA GLU A 198 -4.42 18.73 6.61
C GLU A 198 -4.51 17.91 7.91
N ARG A 199 -3.82 18.36 8.95
CA ARG A 199 -3.98 17.81 10.29
C ARG A 199 -5.16 18.51 10.95
N GLU A 200 -6.20 17.75 11.27
CA GLU A 200 -7.26 18.26 12.14
C GLU A 200 -6.63 18.69 13.48
N GLY A 201 -6.59 20.01 13.75
CA GLY A 201 -6.15 20.57 15.03
C GLY A 201 -5.07 21.66 15.00
N GLU A 202 -4.53 22.07 13.85
CA GLU A 202 -3.57 23.20 13.77
C GLU A 202 -4.21 24.48 13.19
N GLY A 203 -5.54 24.64 13.30
CA GLY A 203 -6.25 25.86 12.97
C GLY A 203 -6.61 26.62 14.24
N GLU A 204 -6.06 27.85 14.40
CA GLU A 204 -6.32 28.90 15.43
C GLU A 204 -5.35 28.96 16.61
N GLU A 205 -4.10 29.29 16.32
CA GLU A 205 -3.30 30.08 17.25
C GLU A 205 -2.51 31.17 16.52
N THR A 206 -3.26 32.11 15.91
CA THR A 206 -2.65 33.40 15.53
C THR A 206 -3.64 34.49 15.77
N ALA A 207 -3.20 35.42 16.56
CA ALA A 207 -3.71 36.76 16.80
C ALA A 207 -4.46 36.96 18.12
N ALA A 208 -3.70 36.99 19.19
CA ALA A 208 -3.94 37.96 20.24
C ALA A 208 -2.62 38.59 20.59
N ASN A 209 -2.37 39.72 19.94
CA ASN A 209 -1.43 40.71 20.40
C ASN A 209 -2.23 41.85 21.05
N PRO A 210 -1.76 42.54 22.07
CA PRO A 210 -1.30 43.91 21.84
C PRO A 210 0.17 44.11 22.04
#